data_60e979f6a7636a6ef1bb8cd0717a1ac3
#
_entry.id   60e979f6a7636a6ef1bb8cd0717a1ac3
#
_cell.length_a   1.000
_cell.length_b   1.000
_cell.length_c   1.000
_cell.angle_alpha   90.00
_cell.angle_beta   90.00
_cell.angle_gamma   90.00
#
_symmetry.space_group_name_H-M   'P 1'
#
loop_
_entity.id
_entity.type
_entity.pdbx_description
1 polymer ?
#
loop_
_entity_poly.entity_id
_entity_poly.type
_entity_poly.pdbx_seq_one_letter_code
_entity_poly.pdbx_strand_id
1 'polypeptide(L)'
;ASSSLDKENKKLEKTLDDFFNNLLQITSELKRVLKPTGSFWLNLGDVYKNKHLLGMPWRFAFKLIDEQNWVLRNEVIWNKVKGGMDNSKDKLGNVHETIFHFVKDPTNYFYSTDAIRSKPRQSKVVNGSIVSATGVSGVKYKRKIELSTELSEEEKTNAFKALEEMLKSLQDGKYSDFRMVIRGANRTTHSNSDKVSGRAKELLTKGFYFLKYHPDGSKPSDVWEILPESFSKNKEHFAPYPIDLCRIPILATCPNDGIVLDPFVGTGTTCIAAKILNRKSIGIDISKSYLETA
;
A
#
# COMPACT_ATOMS: atom_id res chain seq x y z
N ALA A 1 -16.70 10.64 7.05
CA ALA A 1 -16.31 12.07 6.94
C ALA A 1 -17.47 13.01 6.52
N SER A 2 -18.62 12.49 6.07
CA SER A 2 -19.70 13.34 5.52
C SER A 2 -20.66 13.95 6.55
N SER A 3 -20.45 13.77 7.83
CA SER A 3 -21.44 14.17 8.84
C SER A 3 -21.02 15.32 9.73
N SER A 4 -19.83 15.88 9.56
CA SER A 4 -19.32 16.96 10.42
C SER A 4 -19.08 18.30 9.72
N LEU A 5 -19.61 18.47 8.55
CA LEU A 5 -19.83 19.83 8.11
C LEU A 5 -20.86 20.43 9.07
N ASP A 6 -20.43 21.36 9.90
CA ASP A 6 -21.28 22.07 10.83
C ASP A 6 -22.62 22.42 10.19
N LYS A 7 -23.69 22.51 10.98
CA LYS A 7 -25.03 22.86 10.47
C LYS A 7 -25.02 24.14 9.60
N GLU A 8 -24.05 25.03 9.78
CA GLU A 8 -23.82 26.20 8.93
C GLU A 8 -23.22 25.86 7.58
N ASN A 9 -22.27 24.91 7.48
CA ASN A 9 -21.70 24.46 6.22
C ASN A 9 -22.66 23.58 5.41
N LYS A 10 -23.62 22.90 6.04
CA LYS A 10 -24.72 22.20 5.31
C LYS A 10 -25.60 23.11 4.47
N LYS A 11 -25.52 24.43 4.66
CA LYS A 11 -26.22 25.41 3.81
C LYS A 11 -25.45 25.79 2.53
N LEU A 12 -24.14 25.49 2.45
CA LEU A 12 -23.29 25.90 1.34
C LEU A 12 -23.31 24.92 0.16
N GLU A 13 -23.49 23.62 0.42
CA GLU A 13 -23.46 22.59 -0.62
C GLU A 13 -24.84 21.95 -0.78
N LYS A 14 -25.58 22.41 -1.78
CA LYS A 14 -26.94 21.92 -2.06
C LYS A 14 -26.96 20.64 -2.86
N THR A 15 -25.94 20.40 -3.65
CA THR A 15 -25.84 19.27 -4.57
C THR A 15 -24.50 18.53 -4.45
N LEU A 16 -24.45 17.34 -5.02
CA LEU A 16 -23.23 16.57 -5.16
C LEU A 16 -22.21 17.30 -6.06
N ASP A 17 -22.69 17.98 -7.06
CA ASP A 17 -21.85 18.75 -8.00
C ASP A 17 -21.23 19.96 -7.30
N ASP A 18 -21.96 20.65 -6.45
CA ASP A 18 -21.41 21.76 -5.63
C ASP A 18 -20.27 21.25 -4.74
N PHE A 19 -20.46 20.09 -4.09
CA PHE A 19 -19.42 19.47 -3.26
C PHE A 19 -18.16 19.16 -4.07
N PHE A 20 -18.31 18.53 -5.25
CA PHE A 20 -17.17 18.22 -6.10
C PHE A 20 -16.50 19.48 -6.65
N ASN A 21 -17.26 20.48 -7.04
CA ASN A 21 -16.72 21.74 -7.55
C ASN A 21 -15.86 22.46 -6.48
N ASN A 22 -16.33 22.49 -5.24
CA ASN A 22 -15.56 23.05 -4.13
C ASN A 22 -14.26 22.27 -3.89
N LEU A 23 -14.32 20.95 -3.88
CA LEU A 23 -13.12 20.12 -3.75
C LEU A 23 -12.15 20.29 -4.94
N LEU A 24 -12.66 20.46 -6.16
CA LEU A 24 -11.83 20.71 -7.35
C LEU A 24 -11.07 22.03 -7.25
N GLN A 25 -11.66 23.08 -6.70
CA GLN A 25 -10.95 24.34 -6.45
C GLN A 25 -9.78 24.13 -5.48
N ILE A 26 -10.00 23.41 -4.37
CA ILE A 26 -8.96 23.12 -3.41
C ILE A 26 -7.86 22.23 -4.02
N THR A 27 -8.22 21.19 -4.75
CA THR A 27 -7.23 20.30 -5.37
C THR A 27 -6.46 20.95 -6.51
N SER A 28 -7.03 21.95 -7.19
CA SER A 28 -6.31 22.79 -8.15
C SER A 28 -5.20 23.59 -7.45
N GLU A 29 -5.51 24.21 -6.30
CA GLU A 29 -4.50 24.92 -5.51
C GLU A 29 -3.45 23.97 -4.91
N LEU A 30 -3.85 22.78 -4.44
CA LEU A 30 -2.91 21.75 -4.03
C LEU A 30 -1.96 21.38 -5.18
N LYS A 31 -2.50 21.20 -6.39
CA LYS A 31 -1.66 20.92 -7.57
C LYS A 31 -0.71 22.06 -7.87
N ARG A 32 -1.12 23.31 -7.71
CA ARG A 32 -0.29 24.50 -7.93
C ARG A 32 0.90 24.53 -6.97
N VAL A 33 0.68 24.30 -5.67
CA VAL A 33 1.71 24.41 -4.64
C VAL A 33 2.55 23.13 -4.46
N LEU A 34 2.05 21.98 -4.86
CA LEU A 34 2.77 20.72 -4.77
C LEU A 34 4.02 20.75 -5.65
N LYS A 35 5.17 20.32 -5.13
CA LYS A 35 6.40 20.17 -5.91
C LYS A 35 6.18 19.22 -7.10
N PRO A 36 6.94 19.36 -8.21
CA PRO A 36 6.87 18.40 -9.33
C PRO A 36 7.08 16.95 -8.91
N THR A 37 7.95 16.73 -7.92
CA THR A 37 8.27 15.42 -7.35
C THR A 37 7.33 14.99 -6.23
N GLY A 38 6.32 15.79 -5.88
CA GLY A 38 5.42 15.54 -4.76
C GLY A 38 4.30 14.58 -5.11
N SER A 39 3.67 14.04 -4.07
CA SER A 39 2.51 13.14 -4.14
C SER A 39 1.31 13.72 -3.40
N PHE A 40 0.13 13.40 -3.87
CA PHE A 40 -1.14 13.72 -3.25
C PHE A 40 -1.88 12.43 -2.87
N TRP A 41 -2.27 12.33 -1.60
CA TRP A 41 -3.04 11.22 -1.07
C TRP A 41 -4.44 11.70 -0.69
N LEU A 42 -5.46 11.08 -1.26
CA LEU A 42 -6.86 11.42 -1.04
C LEU A 42 -7.58 10.27 -0.34
N ASN A 43 -8.06 10.50 0.88
CA ASN A 43 -9.04 9.63 1.52
C ASN A 43 -10.42 10.29 1.44
N LEU A 44 -11.35 9.62 0.80
CA LEU A 44 -12.73 10.09 0.67
C LEU A 44 -13.68 8.93 0.97
N GLY A 45 -14.57 9.12 1.94
CA GLY A 45 -15.61 8.16 2.28
C GLY A 45 -16.76 8.18 1.26
N ASP A 46 -17.41 7.03 1.09
CA ASP A 46 -18.62 6.93 0.28
C ASP A 46 -19.88 7.04 1.15
N VAL A 47 -20.98 7.41 0.55
CA VAL A 47 -22.26 7.60 1.24
C VAL A 47 -23.41 6.95 0.48
N TYR A 48 -24.43 6.55 1.23
CA TYR A 48 -25.70 6.08 0.69
C TYR A 48 -26.74 7.21 0.69
N LYS A 49 -27.46 7.37 -0.42
CA LYS A 49 -28.64 8.24 -0.53
C LYS A 49 -29.78 7.44 -1.17
N ASN A 50 -30.93 7.38 -0.50
CA ASN A 50 -32.09 6.62 -0.99
C ASN A 50 -31.77 5.16 -1.37
N LYS A 51 -31.00 4.46 -0.55
CA LYS A 51 -30.49 3.09 -0.77
C LYS A 51 -29.46 2.93 -1.90
N HIS A 52 -29.04 4.00 -2.56
CA HIS A 52 -28.01 3.98 -3.59
C HIS A 52 -26.66 4.35 -2.99
N LEU A 53 -25.64 3.53 -3.20
CA LEU A 53 -24.24 3.90 -2.97
C LEU A 53 -23.83 4.91 -4.04
N LEU A 54 -23.35 6.09 -3.61
CA LEU A 54 -23.13 7.19 -4.57
C LEU A 54 -21.82 7.05 -5.37
N GLY A 55 -20.86 6.25 -4.90
CA GLY A 55 -19.56 6.07 -5.56
C GLY A 55 -18.69 7.33 -5.51
N MET A 56 -18.83 8.12 -4.43
CA MET A 56 -18.15 9.41 -4.25
C MET A 56 -16.64 9.37 -4.49
N PRO A 57 -15.90 8.37 -3.92
CA PRO A 57 -14.45 8.33 -4.09
C PRO A 57 -14.02 8.24 -5.55
N TRP A 58 -14.59 7.31 -6.30
CA TRP A 58 -14.24 7.11 -7.70
C TRP A 58 -14.76 8.20 -8.62
N ARG A 59 -15.96 8.75 -8.37
CA ARG A 59 -16.46 9.89 -9.13
C ARG A 59 -15.53 11.10 -9.02
N PHE A 60 -15.03 11.37 -7.81
CA PHE A 60 -14.10 12.46 -7.62
C PHE A 60 -12.71 12.14 -8.18
N ALA A 61 -12.23 10.90 -8.04
CA ALA A 61 -10.97 10.47 -8.63
C ALA A 61 -10.96 10.66 -10.17
N PHE A 62 -12.04 10.30 -10.86
CA PHE A 62 -12.16 10.56 -12.30
C PHE A 62 -12.12 12.04 -12.65
N LYS A 63 -12.79 12.90 -11.88
CA LYS A 63 -12.70 14.36 -12.07
C LYS A 63 -11.26 14.88 -11.91
N LEU A 64 -10.51 14.38 -10.94
CA LEU A 64 -9.10 14.72 -10.78
C LEU A 64 -8.26 14.31 -12.00
N ILE A 65 -8.52 13.13 -12.56
CA ILE A 65 -7.82 12.63 -13.76
C ILE A 65 -8.21 13.45 -14.98
N ASP A 66 -9.50 13.56 -15.25
CA ASP A 66 -10.03 14.08 -16.51
C ASP A 66 -9.97 15.61 -16.58
N GLU A 67 -10.31 16.32 -15.49
CA GLU A 67 -10.40 17.78 -15.47
C GLU A 67 -9.09 18.45 -15.01
N GLN A 68 -8.33 17.79 -14.12
CA GLN A 68 -7.10 18.37 -13.56
C GLN A 68 -5.81 17.67 -14.01
N ASN A 69 -5.90 16.61 -14.83
CA ASN A 69 -4.74 15.87 -15.32
C ASN A 69 -3.84 15.34 -14.17
N TRP A 70 -4.42 14.83 -13.09
CA TRP A 70 -3.69 14.08 -12.10
C TRP A 70 -3.43 12.66 -12.59
N VAL A 71 -2.28 12.10 -12.26
CA VAL A 71 -1.95 10.71 -12.59
C VAL A 71 -2.19 9.83 -11.37
N LEU A 72 -3.18 8.96 -11.44
CA LEU A 72 -3.47 7.98 -10.41
C LEU A 72 -2.41 6.87 -10.42
N ARG A 73 -1.72 6.66 -9.29
CA ARG A 73 -0.66 5.65 -9.14
C ARG A 73 -1.14 4.40 -8.42
N ASN A 74 -1.95 4.57 -7.37
CA ASN A 74 -2.54 3.47 -6.62
C ASN A 74 -3.93 3.84 -6.11
N GLU A 75 -4.80 2.84 -6.09
CA GLU A 75 -5.91 2.73 -5.17
C GLU A 75 -5.45 1.90 -3.98
N VAL A 76 -5.82 2.30 -2.78
CA VAL A 76 -5.57 1.60 -1.52
C VAL A 76 -6.87 1.41 -0.80
N ILE A 77 -7.12 0.22 -0.31
CA ILE A 77 -8.27 -0.09 0.53
C ILE A 77 -7.85 -0.03 2.00
N TRP A 78 -8.35 0.95 2.71
CA TRP A 78 -8.26 0.96 4.17
C TRP A 78 -9.34 0.06 4.75
N ASN A 79 -8.99 -1.18 5.09
CA ASN A 79 -9.83 -2.09 5.83
C ASN A 79 -9.81 -1.71 7.32
N LYS A 80 -10.96 -1.25 7.84
CA LYS A 80 -11.12 -0.83 9.23
C LYS A 80 -11.20 -2.01 10.21
N VAL A 81 -11.18 -3.26 9.70
CA VAL A 81 -11.27 -4.54 10.45
C VAL A 81 -12.60 -4.66 11.21
N LYS A 82 -13.07 -3.56 11.80
CA LYS A 82 -14.36 -3.47 12.50
C LYS A 82 -15.21 -2.42 11.81
N GLY A 83 -16.38 -2.80 11.35
CA GLY A 83 -17.41 -1.89 10.85
C GLY A 83 -18.17 -1.22 12.00
N GLY A 84 -18.75 -0.05 11.73
CA GLY A 84 -19.80 0.50 12.57
C GLY A 84 -21.04 -0.40 12.58
N MET A 85 -21.94 -0.20 13.57
CA MET A 85 -23.23 -0.90 13.57
C MET A 85 -24.04 -0.46 12.34
N ASP A 86 -24.36 -1.41 11.49
CA ASP A 86 -25.22 -1.24 10.32
C ASP A 86 -26.36 -2.24 10.40
N ASN A 87 -27.56 -1.75 10.65
CA ASN A 87 -28.77 -2.59 10.79
C ASN A 87 -29.46 -2.87 9.45
N SER A 88 -28.87 -2.50 8.33
CA SER A 88 -29.43 -2.76 7.00
C SER A 88 -29.48 -4.26 6.73
N LYS A 89 -30.63 -4.74 6.20
CA LYS A 89 -30.86 -6.17 5.90
C LYS A 89 -30.61 -6.51 4.43
N ASP A 90 -30.41 -5.53 3.58
CA ASP A 90 -30.37 -5.63 2.13
C ASP A 90 -29.02 -5.22 1.49
N LYS A 91 -27.98 -5.11 2.31
CA LYS A 91 -26.61 -4.84 1.85
C LYS A 91 -25.55 -5.38 2.80
N LEU A 92 -24.32 -5.48 2.35
CA LEU A 92 -23.18 -5.83 3.18
C LEU A 92 -22.77 -4.66 4.07
N GLY A 93 -22.19 -4.95 5.25
CA GLY A 93 -21.58 -3.94 6.12
C GLY A 93 -20.40 -3.26 5.42
N ASN A 94 -20.37 -1.94 5.47
CA ASN A 94 -19.24 -1.17 4.92
C ASN A 94 -18.12 -1.07 5.97
N VAL A 95 -17.03 -1.79 5.74
CA VAL A 95 -15.89 -1.87 6.67
C VAL A 95 -14.61 -1.28 6.09
N HIS A 96 -14.67 -0.59 4.97
CA HIS A 96 -13.49 -0.01 4.32
C HIS A 96 -13.73 1.41 3.82
N GLU A 97 -12.64 2.11 3.56
CA GLU A 97 -12.60 3.35 2.78
C GLU A 97 -11.53 3.26 1.71
N THR A 98 -11.71 4.04 0.65
CA THR A 98 -10.75 4.10 -0.46
C THR A 98 -9.80 5.28 -0.26
N ILE A 99 -8.50 5.04 -0.49
CA ILE A 99 -7.45 6.05 -0.51
C ILE A 99 -6.78 6.01 -1.88
N PHE A 100 -6.64 7.16 -2.51
CA PHE A 100 -5.99 7.29 -3.81
C PHE A 100 -4.64 7.98 -3.68
N HIS A 101 -3.65 7.46 -4.39
CA HIS A 101 -2.33 8.07 -4.54
C HIS A 101 -2.20 8.70 -5.92
N PHE A 102 -2.08 10.01 -5.95
CA PHE A 102 -1.89 10.80 -7.16
C PHE A 102 -0.51 11.46 -7.23
N VAL A 103 -0.04 11.67 -8.43
CA VAL A 103 1.18 12.44 -8.74
C VAL A 103 0.93 13.38 -9.92
N LYS A 104 1.81 14.38 -10.11
CA LYS A 104 1.78 15.25 -11.29
C LYS A 104 2.38 14.58 -12.51
N ASP A 105 3.51 13.88 -12.32
CA ASP A 105 4.30 13.22 -13.34
C ASP A 105 4.64 11.79 -12.89
N PRO A 106 4.24 10.74 -13.63
CA PRO A 106 4.49 9.35 -13.25
C PRO A 106 5.96 8.94 -13.36
N THR A 107 6.79 9.74 -14.01
CA THR A 107 8.22 9.48 -14.26
C THR A 107 9.13 10.23 -13.31
N ASN A 108 8.64 11.30 -12.66
CA ASN A 108 9.44 12.21 -11.85
C ASN A 108 8.76 12.53 -10.51
N TYR A 109 8.48 11.49 -9.69
CA TYR A 109 8.00 11.69 -8.32
C TYR A 109 8.88 10.94 -7.31
N PHE A 110 8.98 11.47 -6.11
CA PHE A 110 9.72 10.80 -5.04
C PHE A 110 8.92 9.62 -4.50
N TYR A 111 9.54 8.44 -4.45
CA TYR A 111 8.95 7.25 -3.85
C TYR A 111 10.02 6.34 -3.24
N SER A 112 9.98 6.15 -1.94
CA SER A 112 10.89 5.29 -1.19
C SER A 112 10.19 3.99 -0.79
N THR A 113 10.36 2.93 -1.58
CA THR A 113 9.85 1.59 -1.25
C THR A 113 10.49 1.05 0.02
N ASP A 114 11.79 1.31 0.23
CA ASP A 114 12.56 0.74 1.34
C ASP A 114 12.12 1.30 2.69
N ALA A 115 11.65 2.56 2.73
CA ALA A 115 11.14 3.18 3.94
C ALA A 115 9.83 2.56 4.47
N ILE A 116 9.12 1.80 3.63
CA ILE A 116 7.79 1.23 3.94
C ILE A 116 7.73 -0.29 3.86
N ARG A 117 8.88 -0.98 3.72
CA ARG A 117 8.89 -2.45 3.66
C ARG A 117 8.29 -3.06 4.91
N SER A 118 7.53 -4.14 4.73
CA SER A 118 7.05 -4.98 5.83
C SER A 118 8.19 -5.82 6.39
N LYS A 119 8.00 -6.40 7.60
CA LYS A 119 9.01 -7.27 8.21
C LYS A 119 9.44 -8.36 7.23
N PRO A 120 10.77 -8.61 7.09
CA PRO A 120 11.27 -9.61 6.18
C PRO A 120 10.88 -11.01 6.63
N ARG A 121 10.63 -11.88 5.66
CA ARG A 121 10.67 -13.31 5.92
C ARG A 121 12.12 -13.69 6.14
N GLN A 122 12.40 -14.43 7.21
CA GLN A 122 13.76 -14.80 7.57
C GLN A 122 13.92 -16.32 7.53
N SER A 123 14.94 -16.78 6.83
CA SER A 123 15.47 -18.14 6.99
C SER A 123 16.11 -18.28 8.37
N LYS A 124 16.15 -19.50 8.88
CA LYS A 124 16.77 -19.85 10.17
C LYS A 124 17.83 -20.88 9.96
N VAL A 125 18.86 -20.88 10.82
CA VAL A 125 19.84 -21.97 10.86
C VAL A 125 19.34 -23.00 11.89
N VAL A 126 19.14 -24.23 11.46
CA VAL A 126 18.73 -25.36 12.31
C VAL A 126 19.70 -26.50 12.06
N ASN A 127 20.38 -26.96 13.11
CA ASN A 127 21.40 -28.02 13.04
C ASN A 127 22.43 -27.79 11.91
N GLY A 128 22.95 -26.57 11.80
CA GLY A 128 23.92 -26.18 10.79
C GLY A 128 23.39 -26.02 9.35
N SER A 129 22.09 -26.25 9.13
CA SER A 129 21.47 -26.11 7.81
C SER A 129 20.56 -24.89 7.75
N ILE A 130 20.61 -24.17 6.62
CA ILE A 130 19.69 -23.05 6.37
C ILE A 130 18.32 -23.64 6.00
N VAL A 131 17.31 -23.22 6.79
CA VAL A 131 15.89 -23.58 6.58
C VAL A 131 15.13 -22.32 6.22
N SER A 132 14.48 -22.31 5.07
CA SER A 132 13.63 -21.19 4.65
C SER A 132 12.44 -20.97 5.59
N ALA A 133 11.82 -19.80 5.58
CA ALA A 133 10.61 -19.52 6.36
C ALA A 133 9.43 -20.45 5.99
N THR A 134 9.48 -21.14 4.86
CA THR A 134 8.52 -22.18 4.45
C THR A 134 8.84 -23.58 5.02
N GLY A 135 9.88 -23.72 5.84
CA GLY A 135 10.28 -25.00 6.43
C GLY A 135 11.08 -25.92 5.51
N VAL A 136 11.51 -25.44 4.33
CA VAL A 136 12.32 -26.24 3.39
C VAL A 136 13.79 -25.92 3.59
N SER A 137 14.59 -26.93 3.95
CA SER A 137 16.05 -26.79 4.11
C SER A 137 16.78 -26.90 2.77
N GLY A 138 18.01 -26.39 2.73
CA GLY A 138 18.93 -26.60 1.60
C GLY A 138 19.12 -28.08 1.26
N VAL A 139 19.18 -28.94 2.27
CA VAL A 139 19.25 -30.41 2.10
C VAL A 139 18.02 -30.97 1.38
N LYS A 140 16.82 -30.49 1.76
CA LYS A 140 15.56 -30.90 1.06
C LYS A 140 15.54 -30.44 -0.39
N TYR A 141 16.08 -29.26 -0.69
CA TYR A 141 16.20 -28.82 -2.09
C TYR A 141 17.20 -29.66 -2.87
N LYS A 142 18.36 -29.98 -2.29
CA LYS A 142 19.33 -30.90 -2.92
C LYS A 142 18.67 -32.24 -3.28
N ARG A 143 17.97 -32.85 -2.34
CA ARG A 143 17.24 -34.09 -2.56
C ARG A 143 16.16 -33.98 -3.64
N LYS A 144 15.45 -32.85 -3.72
CA LYS A 144 14.45 -32.61 -4.79
C LYS A 144 15.07 -32.49 -6.17
N ILE A 145 16.25 -31.92 -6.28
CA ILE A 145 17.01 -31.84 -7.55
C ILE A 145 17.44 -33.24 -7.97
N GLU A 146 18.07 -33.99 -7.04
CA GLU A 146 18.56 -35.34 -7.25
C GLU A 146 17.47 -36.30 -7.77
N LEU A 147 16.30 -36.29 -7.10
CA LEU A 147 15.18 -37.16 -7.40
C LEU A 147 14.28 -36.66 -8.53
N SER A 148 14.59 -35.54 -9.16
CA SER A 148 13.78 -35.02 -10.25
C SER A 148 13.93 -35.91 -11.49
N THR A 149 12.80 -36.34 -12.03
CA THR A 149 12.70 -37.06 -13.32
C THR A 149 12.50 -36.12 -14.50
N GLU A 150 12.22 -34.83 -14.23
CA GLU A 150 11.94 -33.81 -15.24
C GLU A 150 13.17 -32.97 -15.62
N LEU A 151 14.26 -33.08 -14.84
CA LEU A 151 15.49 -32.34 -15.08
C LEU A 151 16.50 -33.28 -15.79
N SER A 152 17.18 -32.77 -16.80
CA SER A 152 18.36 -33.42 -17.36
C SER A 152 19.54 -33.39 -16.37
N GLU A 153 20.56 -34.23 -16.56
CA GLU A 153 21.75 -34.26 -15.68
C GLU A 153 22.52 -32.93 -15.73
N GLU A 154 22.53 -32.23 -16.86
CA GLU A 154 23.09 -30.88 -16.98
C GLU A 154 22.27 -29.87 -16.17
N GLU A 155 20.93 -29.91 -16.27
CA GLU A 155 20.05 -29.05 -15.50
C GLU A 155 20.16 -29.30 -13.97
N LYS A 156 20.33 -30.54 -13.54
CA LYS A 156 20.61 -30.91 -12.15
C LYS A 156 21.91 -30.29 -11.66
N THR A 157 22.99 -30.43 -12.44
CA THR A 157 24.30 -29.86 -12.10
C THR A 157 24.21 -28.34 -11.95
N ASN A 158 23.56 -27.67 -12.89
CA ASN A 158 23.34 -26.23 -12.83
C ASN A 158 22.44 -25.80 -11.63
N ALA A 159 21.44 -26.60 -11.31
CA ALA A 159 20.56 -26.37 -10.17
C ALA A 159 21.29 -26.50 -8.82
N PHE A 160 22.18 -27.48 -8.67
CA PHE A 160 23.03 -27.65 -7.49
C PHE A 160 23.96 -26.44 -7.29
N LYS A 161 24.68 -26.05 -8.34
CA LYS A 161 25.58 -24.89 -8.31
C LYS A 161 24.80 -23.61 -7.93
N ALA A 162 23.67 -23.36 -8.56
CA ALA A 162 22.84 -22.20 -8.28
C ALA A 162 22.27 -22.23 -6.84
N LEU A 163 21.93 -23.40 -6.31
CA LEU A 163 21.48 -23.54 -4.93
C LEU A 163 22.60 -23.19 -3.91
N GLU A 164 23.83 -23.64 -4.16
CA GLU A 164 25.00 -23.32 -3.31
C GLU A 164 25.29 -21.82 -3.31
N GLU A 165 25.26 -21.18 -4.49
CA GLU A 165 25.41 -19.73 -4.62
C GLU A 165 24.30 -18.97 -3.87
N MET A 166 23.06 -19.48 -3.92
CA MET A 166 21.93 -18.91 -3.18
C MET A 166 22.12 -19.03 -1.66
N LEU A 167 22.52 -20.20 -1.18
CA LEU A 167 22.77 -20.43 0.25
C LEU A 167 23.90 -19.52 0.77
N LYS A 168 24.96 -19.33 -0.02
CA LYS A 168 26.02 -18.37 0.29
C LYS A 168 25.48 -16.94 0.35
N SER A 169 24.68 -16.54 -0.64
CA SER A 169 24.07 -15.20 -0.68
C SER A 169 23.16 -14.91 0.52
N LEU A 170 22.56 -15.94 1.14
CA LEU A 170 21.80 -15.80 2.39
C LEU A 170 22.73 -15.61 3.60
N GLN A 171 23.84 -16.35 3.67
CA GLN A 171 24.86 -16.19 4.72
C GLN A 171 25.48 -14.79 4.68
N ASP A 172 25.71 -14.28 3.47
CA ASP A 172 26.25 -12.93 3.23
C ASP A 172 25.19 -11.81 3.46
N GLY A 173 23.93 -12.16 3.86
CA GLY A 173 22.86 -11.20 4.13
C GLY A 173 22.26 -10.53 2.90
N LYS A 174 22.61 -10.97 1.68
CA LYS A 174 22.08 -10.39 0.43
C LYS A 174 20.58 -10.62 0.25
N TYR A 175 20.07 -11.71 0.80
CA TYR A 175 18.65 -12.04 0.84
C TYR A 175 18.27 -12.53 2.25
N SER A 176 17.03 -12.28 2.67
CA SER A 176 16.52 -12.75 3.97
C SER A 176 15.97 -14.17 3.89
N ASP A 177 15.47 -14.59 2.73
CA ASP A 177 14.91 -15.92 2.49
C ASP A 177 14.87 -16.21 0.99
N PHE A 178 14.58 -17.46 0.62
CA PHE A 178 14.37 -17.88 -0.76
C PHE A 178 13.37 -19.03 -0.87
N ARG A 179 12.82 -19.20 -2.05
CA ARG A 179 12.10 -20.41 -2.45
C ARG A 179 12.59 -20.83 -3.84
N MET A 180 13.07 -22.07 -3.96
CA MET A 180 13.40 -22.67 -5.25
C MET A 180 12.18 -23.37 -5.82
N VAL A 181 11.86 -23.10 -7.07
CA VAL A 181 10.83 -23.79 -7.85
C VAL A 181 11.55 -24.64 -8.89
N ILE A 182 11.24 -25.94 -8.93
CA ILE A 182 11.87 -26.93 -9.78
C ILE A 182 10.78 -27.52 -10.67
N ARG A 183 11.06 -27.69 -11.97
CA ARG A 183 10.16 -28.31 -12.95
C ARG A 183 9.75 -29.70 -12.49
N GLY A 184 8.46 -30.02 -12.57
CA GLY A 184 7.88 -31.29 -12.13
C GLY A 184 7.74 -31.45 -10.60
N ALA A 185 8.60 -30.81 -9.79
CA ALA A 185 8.56 -30.95 -8.34
C ALA A 185 7.58 -29.98 -7.61
N ASN A 186 7.07 -28.98 -8.30
CA ASN A 186 6.15 -27.97 -7.77
C ASN A 186 4.99 -27.76 -8.74
N ARG A 187 3.76 -27.69 -8.21
CA ARG A 187 2.61 -27.25 -9.00
C ARG A 187 2.79 -25.76 -9.35
N THR A 188 2.89 -25.45 -10.63
CA THR A 188 3.01 -24.09 -11.14
C THR A 188 1.76 -23.76 -11.95
N THR A 189 1.15 -22.61 -11.66
CA THR A 189 0.07 -22.04 -12.46
C THR A 189 0.69 -21.00 -13.40
N HIS A 190 1.14 -21.43 -14.57
CA HIS A 190 1.55 -20.53 -15.63
C HIS A 190 0.44 -20.48 -16.69
N SER A 191 0.23 -19.30 -17.26
CA SER A 191 -0.67 -19.13 -18.39
C SER A 191 -0.21 -20.00 -19.57
N ASN A 192 -1.15 -20.64 -20.26
CA ASN A 192 -0.89 -21.38 -21.51
C ASN A 192 -0.70 -20.44 -22.72
N SER A 193 -0.18 -19.25 -22.50
CA SER A 193 0.12 -18.29 -23.57
C SER A 193 1.32 -18.75 -24.40
N ASP A 194 1.25 -18.63 -25.72
CA ASP A 194 2.34 -18.93 -26.65
C ASP A 194 3.57 -18.02 -26.44
N LYS A 195 3.38 -16.88 -25.73
CA LYS A 195 4.46 -15.98 -25.33
C LYS A 195 4.87 -16.24 -23.89
N VAL A 196 5.73 -17.23 -23.69
CA VAL A 196 6.30 -17.52 -22.37
C VAL A 196 7.39 -16.50 -22.04
N SER A 197 7.24 -15.77 -20.94
CA SER A 197 8.19 -14.75 -20.47
C SER A 197 8.53 -14.91 -19.00
N GLY A 198 9.59 -14.26 -18.54
CA GLY A 198 9.98 -14.22 -17.14
C GLY A 198 10.25 -15.60 -16.54
N ARG A 199 9.67 -15.87 -15.36
CA ARG A 199 9.89 -17.11 -14.57
C ARG A 199 9.42 -18.38 -15.27
N ALA A 200 8.38 -18.30 -16.07
CA ALA A 200 7.92 -19.44 -16.86
C ALA A 200 8.96 -19.83 -17.89
N LYS A 201 9.59 -18.85 -18.55
CA LYS A 201 10.71 -19.09 -19.48
C LYS A 201 11.91 -19.70 -18.76
N GLU A 202 12.28 -19.18 -17.58
CA GLU A 202 13.38 -19.77 -16.79
C GLU A 202 13.09 -21.23 -16.41
N LEU A 203 11.86 -21.56 -16.01
CA LEU A 203 11.48 -22.92 -15.67
C LEU A 203 11.58 -23.87 -16.88
N LEU A 204 11.20 -23.40 -18.07
CA LEU A 204 11.31 -24.20 -19.31
C LEU A 204 12.74 -24.37 -19.76
N THR A 205 13.56 -23.32 -19.72
CA THR A 205 14.91 -23.32 -20.28
C THR A 205 15.99 -23.82 -19.33
N LYS A 206 15.81 -23.60 -18.00
CA LYS A 206 16.81 -23.96 -16.96
C LYS A 206 16.36 -25.10 -16.06
N GLY A 207 15.06 -25.44 -16.09
CA GLY A 207 14.46 -26.44 -15.21
C GLY A 207 14.12 -25.90 -13.80
N PHE A 208 14.54 -24.70 -13.44
CA PHE A 208 14.30 -24.10 -12.13
C PHE A 208 14.37 -22.57 -12.14
N TYR A 209 13.83 -21.93 -11.08
CA TYR A 209 14.06 -20.52 -10.73
C TYR A 209 14.00 -20.28 -9.23
N PHE A 210 14.49 -19.12 -8.79
CA PHE A 210 14.42 -18.69 -7.39
C PHE A 210 13.46 -17.52 -7.21
N LEU A 211 12.61 -17.61 -6.18
CA LEU A 211 11.98 -16.47 -5.52
C LEU A 211 12.92 -16.00 -4.44
N LYS A 212 13.41 -14.79 -4.54
CA LYS A 212 14.36 -14.17 -3.62
C LYS A 212 13.62 -13.12 -2.79
N TYR A 213 13.87 -13.11 -1.49
CA TYR A 213 13.22 -12.17 -0.57
C TYR A 213 14.22 -11.12 -0.12
N HIS A 214 13.80 -9.86 -0.17
CA HIS A 214 14.66 -8.73 0.17
C HIS A 214 15.00 -8.76 1.67
N PRO A 215 16.25 -8.40 2.10
CA PRO A 215 16.66 -8.43 3.50
C PRO A 215 15.79 -7.50 4.38
N ASP A 216 15.38 -6.34 3.87
CA ASP A 216 14.55 -5.38 4.59
C ASP A 216 13.04 -5.67 4.47
N GLY A 217 12.66 -6.77 3.86
CA GLY A 217 11.27 -7.19 3.75
C GLY A 217 10.60 -6.93 2.40
N SER A 218 9.30 -7.19 2.35
CA SER A 218 8.49 -7.07 1.14
C SER A 218 7.83 -5.70 1.04
N LYS A 219 7.55 -5.28 -0.18
CA LYS A 219 6.67 -4.15 -0.48
C LYS A 219 5.31 -4.37 0.19
N PRO A 220 4.73 -3.38 0.88
CA PRO A 220 3.39 -3.50 1.46
C PRO A 220 2.33 -3.72 0.38
N SER A 221 1.22 -4.33 0.77
CA SER A 221 0.04 -4.48 -0.10
C SER A 221 -0.72 -3.15 -0.20
N ASP A 222 -1.66 -3.09 -1.11
CA ASP A 222 -2.62 -2.01 -1.30
C ASP A 222 -3.89 -2.18 -0.46
N VAL A 223 -3.96 -3.21 0.38
CA VAL A 223 -5.00 -3.38 1.40
C VAL A 223 -4.36 -3.21 2.77
N TRP A 224 -4.78 -2.18 3.51
CA TRP A 224 -4.25 -1.83 4.82
C TRP A 224 -5.25 -2.16 5.90
N GLU A 225 -4.88 -3.02 6.83
CA GLU A 225 -5.67 -3.35 8.02
C GLU A 225 -5.26 -2.43 9.17
N ILE A 226 -6.00 -1.34 9.33
CA ILE A 226 -5.74 -0.33 10.36
C ILE A 226 -7.04 -0.08 11.11
N LEU A 227 -7.02 -0.30 12.44
CA LEU A 227 -8.18 -0.01 13.28
C LEU A 227 -8.45 1.49 13.32
N PRO A 228 -9.71 1.91 13.20
CA PRO A 228 -10.09 3.30 13.39
C PRO A 228 -9.81 3.77 14.81
N GLU A 229 -9.60 5.07 15.01
CA GLU A 229 -9.48 5.65 16.34
C GLU A 229 -10.78 5.47 17.13
N SER A 230 -10.63 5.26 18.45
CA SER A 230 -11.77 5.12 19.35
C SER A 230 -12.33 6.50 19.73
N PHE A 231 -13.62 6.72 19.54
CA PHE A 231 -14.33 7.95 19.94
C PHE A 231 -14.17 8.31 21.43
N SER A 232 -13.85 7.35 22.29
CA SER A 232 -13.67 7.58 23.71
C SER A 232 -12.45 8.42 24.06
N LYS A 233 -11.46 8.49 23.18
CA LYS A 233 -10.21 9.22 23.38
C LYS A 233 -10.21 10.65 22.85
N ASN A 234 -11.07 10.96 21.91
CA ASN A 234 -11.07 12.25 21.23
C ASN A 234 -12.51 12.78 21.09
N LYS A 235 -13.03 13.38 22.17
CA LYS A 235 -14.41 13.87 22.23
C LYS A 235 -14.68 15.11 21.36
N GLU A 236 -13.63 15.77 20.90
CA GLU A 236 -13.71 17.05 20.20
C GLU A 236 -13.71 16.92 18.66
N HIS A 237 -13.26 15.78 18.13
CA HIS A 237 -13.24 15.55 16.67
C HIS A 237 -14.23 14.46 16.25
N PHE A 238 -15.08 14.79 15.29
CA PHE A 238 -16.20 13.92 14.88
C PHE A 238 -15.76 12.66 14.11
N ALA A 239 -14.65 12.68 13.38
CA ALA A 239 -14.17 11.57 12.58
C ALA A 239 -12.62 11.54 12.50
N PRO A 240 -11.91 11.31 13.62
CA PRO A 240 -10.47 11.22 13.60
C PRO A 240 -10.04 9.94 12.86
N TYR A 241 -9.05 10.05 12.01
CA TYR A 241 -8.38 8.88 11.45
C TYR A 241 -7.10 8.55 12.22
N PRO A 242 -6.67 7.28 12.25
CA PRO A 242 -5.51 6.87 13.04
C PRO A 242 -4.19 7.39 12.43
N ILE A 243 -3.22 7.70 13.29
CA ILE A 243 -1.87 8.14 12.88
C ILE A 243 -1.22 7.14 11.91
N ASP A 244 -1.45 5.84 12.10
CA ASP A 244 -0.91 4.78 11.24
C ASP A 244 -1.34 4.91 9.78
N LEU A 245 -2.49 5.54 9.51
CA LEU A 245 -2.96 5.80 8.15
C LEU A 245 -2.05 6.77 7.39
N CYS A 246 -1.42 7.71 8.10
CA CYS A 246 -0.48 8.69 7.53
C CYS A 246 0.92 8.11 7.32
N ARG A 247 1.27 7.03 8.04
CA ARG A 247 2.64 6.52 8.10
C ARG A 247 3.19 6.11 6.74
N ILE A 248 2.47 5.27 6.01
CA ILE A 248 2.91 4.80 4.69
C ILE A 248 2.99 5.93 3.68
N PRO A 249 1.95 6.79 3.52
CA PRO A 249 2.04 7.98 2.66
C PRO A 249 3.26 8.85 2.94
N ILE A 250 3.47 9.23 4.19
CA ILE A 250 4.57 10.13 4.56
C ILE A 250 5.93 9.48 4.31
N LEU A 251 6.15 8.24 4.77
CA LEU A 251 7.42 7.56 4.59
C LEU A 251 7.74 7.27 3.13
N ALA A 252 6.72 6.89 2.35
CA ALA A 252 6.91 6.54 0.94
C ALA A 252 7.15 7.77 0.05
N THR A 253 6.45 8.87 0.31
CA THR A 253 6.35 9.96 -0.67
C THR A 253 6.80 11.35 -0.18
N CYS A 254 7.24 11.45 1.08
CA CYS A 254 7.83 12.69 1.61
C CYS A 254 9.29 12.43 2.05
N PRO A 255 10.30 13.04 1.42
CA PRO A 255 11.69 12.94 1.86
C PRO A 255 11.88 13.54 3.26
N ASN A 256 13.03 13.28 3.91
CA ASN A 256 13.29 13.70 5.29
C ASN A 256 13.23 15.22 5.51
N ASP A 257 13.58 16.01 4.50
CA ASP A 257 13.51 17.48 4.51
C ASP A 257 12.21 18.02 3.89
N GLY A 258 11.30 17.14 3.52
CA GLY A 258 10.04 17.47 2.88
C GLY A 258 9.02 18.09 3.84
N ILE A 259 7.97 18.66 3.24
CA ILE A 259 6.84 19.27 3.94
C ILE A 259 5.59 18.47 3.62
N VAL A 260 4.85 18.08 4.65
CA VAL A 260 3.53 17.48 4.55
C VAL A 260 2.49 18.60 4.69
N LEU A 261 1.60 18.74 3.71
CA LEU A 261 0.50 19.70 3.73
C LEU A 261 -0.83 18.95 3.88
N ASP A 262 -1.64 19.34 4.84
CA ASP A 262 -3.01 18.85 5.00
C ASP A 262 -3.99 20.02 5.01
N PRO A 263 -4.83 20.18 3.97
CA PRO A 263 -5.80 21.28 3.87
C PRO A 263 -7.08 21.05 4.67
N PHE A 264 -7.21 19.89 5.34
CA PHE A 264 -8.34 19.49 6.18
C PHE A 264 -7.84 18.85 7.47
N VAL A 265 -6.89 19.52 8.13
CA VAL A 265 -6.06 18.95 9.20
C VAL A 265 -6.84 18.55 10.45
N GLY A 266 -8.03 19.08 10.67
CA GLY A 266 -8.82 18.83 11.86
C GLY A 266 -8.02 19.11 13.13
N THR A 267 -7.96 18.13 14.03
CA THR A 267 -7.18 18.19 15.29
C THR A 267 -5.71 17.81 15.12
N GLY A 268 -5.14 17.84 13.91
CA GLY A 268 -3.70 17.77 13.67
C GLY A 268 -3.09 16.38 13.50
N THR A 269 -3.86 15.33 13.27
CA THR A 269 -3.35 13.94 13.15
C THR A 269 -2.23 13.83 12.13
N THR A 270 -2.38 14.42 10.93
CA THR A 270 -1.33 14.43 9.90
C THR A 270 -0.08 15.16 10.36
N CYS A 271 -0.23 16.31 11.04
CA CYS A 271 0.91 17.09 11.56
C CYS A 271 1.66 16.32 12.65
N ILE A 272 0.94 15.65 13.54
CA ILE A 272 1.53 14.78 14.58
C ILE A 272 2.30 13.63 13.91
N ALA A 273 1.70 12.95 12.94
CA ALA A 273 2.36 11.88 12.19
C ALA A 273 3.64 12.37 11.50
N ALA A 274 3.58 13.53 10.83
CA ALA A 274 4.73 14.15 10.19
C ALA A 274 5.86 14.45 11.19
N LYS A 275 5.54 15.02 12.35
CA LYS A 275 6.48 15.31 13.44
C LYS A 275 7.15 14.04 13.98
N ILE A 276 6.37 12.99 14.26
CA ILE A 276 6.90 11.69 14.72
C ILE A 276 7.86 11.10 13.70
N LEU A 277 7.59 11.31 12.41
CA LEU A 277 8.40 10.81 11.31
C LEU A 277 9.51 11.78 10.88
N ASN A 278 9.79 12.84 11.65
CA ASN A 278 10.81 13.87 11.37
C ASN A 278 10.60 14.61 10.04
N ARG A 279 9.34 14.97 9.71
CA ARG A 279 9.00 15.83 8.57
C ARG A 279 8.40 17.13 9.08
N LYS A 280 8.58 18.21 8.31
CA LYS A 280 7.86 19.45 8.52
C LYS A 280 6.39 19.29 8.09
N SER A 281 5.50 20.08 8.68
CA SER A 281 4.08 20.02 8.32
C SER A 281 3.44 21.41 8.31
N ILE A 282 2.40 21.53 7.48
CA ILE A 282 1.50 22.66 7.43
C ILE A 282 0.08 22.08 7.47
N GLY A 283 -0.70 22.49 8.46
CA GLY A 283 -2.12 22.13 8.58
C GLY A 283 -3.00 23.33 8.33
N ILE A 284 -4.09 23.15 7.61
CA ILE A 284 -5.12 24.17 7.37
C ILE A 284 -6.47 23.56 7.75
N ASP A 285 -7.30 24.33 8.43
CA ASP A 285 -8.69 23.98 8.71
C ASP A 285 -9.53 25.27 8.80
N ILE A 286 -10.82 25.17 8.45
CA ILE A 286 -11.76 26.29 8.59
C ILE A 286 -12.26 26.43 10.03
N SER A 287 -12.16 25.38 10.84
CA SER A 287 -12.60 25.38 12.23
C SER A 287 -11.49 25.87 13.14
N LYS A 288 -11.68 27.05 13.71
CA LYS A 288 -10.76 27.62 14.70
C LYS A 288 -10.58 26.71 15.92
N SER A 289 -11.66 26.09 16.41
CA SER A 289 -11.62 25.20 17.56
C SER A 289 -10.76 23.95 17.30
N TYR A 290 -10.77 23.42 16.08
CA TYR A 290 -9.89 22.31 15.71
C TYR A 290 -8.42 22.73 15.68
N LEU A 291 -8.12 23.92 15.16
CA LEU A 291 -6.74 24.45 15.13
C LEU A 291 -6.20 24.78 16.53
N GLU A 292 -7.06 25.17 17.48
CA GLU A 292 -6.66 25.37 18.87
C GLU A 292 -6.31 24.06 19.59
N THR A 293 -6.87 22.94 19.14
CA THR A 293 -6.57 21.60 19.65
C THR A 293 -5.35 20.99 18.96
N ALA A 294 -5.09 21.37 17.71
CA ALA A 294 -4.01 20.83 16.87
C ALA A 294 -2.64 21.40 17.26
#